data_9d9f2f2cb9a29eeef7d2898a7275498f
#
_entry.id   9d9f2f2cb9a29eeef7d2898a7275498f
#
_cell.length_a   1.000
_cell.length_b   1.000
_cell.length_c   1.000
_cell.angle_alpha   90.00
_cell.angle_beta   90.00
_cell.angle_gamma   90.00
#
_symmetry.space_group_name_H-M   'P 1'
#
loop_
_entity.id
_entity.type
_entity.pdbx_description
1 polymer ?
#
loop_
_entity_poly.entity_id
_entity_poly.type
_entity_poly.pdbx_seq_one_letter_code
_entity_poly.pdbx_strand_id
1 'polypeptide(L)'
;MQQPPAADAAYEPEYADGYEYEEEDEDEVPARRRKKRKKHGCLIVMLVFLLLAALAAAAGWFWLSGEVSGSRGAAVTQSVTIEKGSGPLAIGQKLQDAGIIRSAQVFRFYVRGKDGAADTLQYGTFELSSDMSYDEIIAALQVATDDRETVRVTFPEGKTVIQYAQIMEQAGLCSAQEFLDVANNGDFSQFGFWAKREEKPNQFMKAEGHLFPDTYEFFVGDTVYNMVAKIYGEFDNKITAEMYARMDELDMTLTEVVTLASLVQEEAGNEYSKMVSAVFHNRLASGMTLGSNVAWDKEKADDNNYIYDSMAGPYGYGSWDAIPAELREAYDTYTHTGLPAGPVSNPGLLSIEAALWPEENCDYLYFQTDTLGNYHFAKTNAEHEAITADLESQGIRP
;
A
#
# COMPACT_ATOMS: atom_id res chain seq x y z
N MET A 1 8.06 6.55 55.52
CA MET A 1 8.39 7.81 56.22
C MET A 1 7.79 8.93 55.42
N GLN A 2 6.84 9.72 55.74
CA GLN A 2 6.10 10.15 56.93
C GLN A 2 4.77 10.70 56.43
N GLN A 3 3.66 10.20 56.96
CA GLN A 3 2.38 10.89 57.12
C GLN A 3 2.47 11.68 58.43
N PRO A 4 1.41 12.37 58.83
CA PRO A 4 0.58 13.46 58.39
C PRO A 4 0.71 14.69 59.35
N PRO A 5 -0.22 15.60 59.57
CA PRO A 5 -1.44 15.36 60.32
C PRO A 5 -2.70 16.15 59.89
N ALA A 6 -3.78 15.63 60.43
CA ALA A 6 -5.12 16.21 60.53
C ALA A 6 -5.26 17.23 61.68
N ALA A 7 -6.37 17.94 61.72
CA ALA A 7 -7.24 18.31 62.85
C ALA A 7 -8.00 19.61 62.52
N ASP A 8 -9.27 19.54 62.48
CA ASP A 8 -10.29 19.80 63.53
C ASP A 8 -10.54 21.30 63.80
N ALA A 9 -11.76 21.73 63.65
CA ALA A 9 -12.58 22.21 64.75
C ALA A 9 -13.94 22.73 64.29
N ALA A 10 -14.92 22.11 64.88
CA ALA A 10 -16.33 22.56 64.97
C ALA A 10 -16.46 23.81 65.83
N TYR A 11 -17.50 24.58 65.58
CA TYR A 11 -18.06 25.45 66.57
C TYR A 11 -19.59 25.68 66.30
N GLU A 12 -20.43 25.13 67.11
CA GLU A 12 -21.74 25.57 67.59
C GLU A 12 -21.52 26.08 69.00
N PRO A 13 -22.47 26.63 69.70
CA PRO A 13 -23.72 27.38 69.42
C PRO A 13 -23.81 28.69 70.26
N GLU A 14 -24.93 29.41 70.25
CA GLU A 14 -25.50 29.86 71.49
C GLU A 14 -26.87 30.53 71.26
N TYR A 15 -27.78 30.19 72.23
CA TYR A 15 -29.12 30.66 72.48
C TYR A 15 -29.12 32.01 73.16
N ALA A 16 -30.24 32.80 73.07
CA ALA A 16 -31.02 33.43 74.17
C ALA A 16 -32.14 34.27 73.58
N ASP A 17 -33.31 33.84 73.92
CA ASP A 17 -34.31 34.52 74.82
C ASP A 17 -34.87 35.85 74.29
N GLY A 18 -36.11 35.95 74.01
CA GLY A 18 -37.27 35.93 74.85
C GLY A 18 -37.82 37.34 75.01
N TYR A 19 -39.04 37.60 74.65
CA TYR A 19 -39.93 38.49 75.37
C TYR A 19 -41.42 38.32 74.91
N GLU A 20 -42.26 38.46 75.90
CA GLU A 20 -43.66 38.16 76.05
C GLU A 20 -44.61 39.11 75.34
N TYR A 21 -45.76 38.56 75.08
CA TYR A 21 -47.15 39.01 75.03
C TYR A 21 -47.50 40.45 75.12
N GLU A 22 -48.44 40.90 74.24
CA GLU A 22 -49.66 41.60 74.59
C GLU A 22 -50.77 41.29 73.57
N GLU A 23 -51.89 40.79 74.10
CA GLU A 23 -53.20 40.72 73.44
C GLU A 23 -53.80 42.09 73.32
N GLU A 24 -54.28 42.46 72.15
CA GLU A 24 -55.43 43.40 72.07
C GLU A 24 -56.24 43.14 70.79
N ASP A 25 -57.44 42.81 71.08
CA ASP A 25 -58.75 43.04 70.50
C ASP A 25 -59.02 43.09 68.98
N GLU A 26 -60.03 42.31 68.69
CA GLU A 26 -60.84 42.16 67.52
C GLU A 26 -61.21 43.48 66.81
N ASP A 27 -60.97 43.54 65.49
CA ASP A 27 -61.81 44.27 64.58
C ASP A 27 -62.04 43.50 63.27
N GLU A 28 -63.28 43.16 62.98
CA GLU A 28 -63.80 42.52 61.80
C GLU A 28 -63.43 43.29 60.52
N VAL A 29 -62.68 42.70 59.57
CA VAL A 29 -62.48 43.19 58.21
C VAL A 29 -62.94 42.14 57.20
N PRO A 30 -63.78 42.54 56.23
CA PRO A 30 -64.49 41.58 55.36
C PRO A 30 -63.58 40.75 54.43
N ALA A 31 -63.93 39.50 54.30
CA ALA A 31 -63.26 38.50 53.48
C ALA A 31 -63.06 38.96 52.03
N ARG A 32 -61.83 39.36 51.65
CA ARG A 32 -61.44 39.49 50.26
C ARG A 32 -61.34 38.12 49.63
N ARG A 33 -62.28 37.78 48.71
CA ARG A 33 -62.22 36.63 47.81
C ARG A 33 -60.88 36.63 47.08
N ARG A 34 -59.95 35.71 47.44
CA ARG A 34 -58.76 35.36 46.66
C ARG A 34 -59.24 34.77 45.35
N LYS A 35 -59.13 35.55 44.25
CA LYS A 35 -59.23 35.00 42.89
C LYS A 35 -58.14 33.93 42.72
N LYS A 36 -58.54 32.63 42.58
CA LYS A 36 -57.66 31.56 42.16
C LYS A 36 -57.01 31.95 40.81
N ARG A 37 -55.76 32.37 40.82
CA ARG A 37 -54.95 32.55 39.60
C ARG A 37 -54.94 31.22 38.92
N LYS A 38 -55.55 31.13 37.76
CA LYS A 38 -55.53 29.92 36.89
C LYS A 38 -54.08 29.60 36.53
N LYS A 39 -53.56 28.46 37.00
CA LYS A 39 -52.23 27.92 36.69
C LYS A 39 -52.02 27.53 35.19
N HIS A 40 -52.91 28.02 34.31
CA HIS A 40 -52.86 27.69 32.89
C HIS A 40 -51.86 28.54 32.07
N GLY A 41 -51.46 29.74 32.58
CA GLY A 41 -50.53 30.61 31.85
C GLY A 41 -49.13 30.01 31.67
N CYS A 42 -48.60 29.39 32.72
CA CYS A 42 -47.28 28.77 32.67
C CYS A 42 -47.25 27.53 31.74
N LEU A 43 -48.34 26.76 31.74
CA LEU A 43 -48.49 25.58 30.90
C LEU A 43 -48.62 25.94 29.41
N ILE A 44 -49.33 27.04 29.11
CA ILE A 44 -49.45 27.56 27.74
C ILE A 44 -48.09 28.09 27.25
N VAL A 45 -47.33 28.82 28.07
CA VAL A 45 -45.99 29.30 27.72
C VAL A 45 -45.04 28.13 27.45
N MET A 46 -45.09 27.10 28.31
CA MET A 46 -44.29 25.89 28.11
C MET A 46 -44.66 25.14 26.81
N LEU A 47 -45.95 25.00 26.50
CA LEU A 47 -46.41 24.36 25.25
C LEU A 47 -46.03 25.20 24.02
N VAL A 48 -46.10 26.52 24.08
CA VAL A 48 -45.63 27.40 23.00
C VAL A 48 -44.13 27.24 22.79
N PHE A 49 -43.33 27.17 23.88
CA PHE A 49 -41.91 26.96 23.80
C PHE A 49 -41.53 25.60 23.18
N LEU A 50 -42.26 24.54 23.61
CA LEU A 50 -42.08 23.19 23.01
C LEU A 50 -42.47 23.17 21.54
N LEU A 51 -43.55 23.85 21.16
CA LEU A 51 -43.96 23.98 19.76
C LEU A 51 -42.91 24.72 18.92
N LEU A 52 -42.39 25.83 19.42
CA LEU A 52 -41.33 26.57 18.74
C LEU A 52 -40.02 25.75 18.62
N ALA A 53 -39.66 25.00 19.67
CA ALA A 53 -38.52 24.09 19.64
C ALA A 53 -38.72 22.95 18.61
N ALA A 54 -39.95 22.39 18.56
CA ALA A 54 -40.30 21.36 17.58
C ALA A 54 -40.27 21.90 16.13
N LEU A 55 -40.78 23.11 15.92
CA LEU A 55 -40.72 23.78 14.60
C LEU A 55 -39.28 24.09 14.20
N ALA A 56 -38.44 24.56 15.12
CA ALA A 56 -37.03 24.79 14.87
C ALA A 56 -36.28 23.50 14.55
N ALA A 57 -36.57 22.41 15.27
CA ALA A 57 -36.01 21.11 15.02
C ALA A 57 -36.44 20.54 13.65
N ALA A 58 -37.72 20.69 13.29
CA ALA A 58 -38.24 20.28 11.99
C ALA A 58 -37.62 21.10 10.84
N ALA A 59 -37.46 22.40 11.00
CA ALA A 59 -36.81 23.28 10.03
C ALA A 59 -35.31 22.90 9.87
N GLY A 60 -34.61 22.65 10.98
CA GLY A 60 -33.23 22.21 11.00
C GLY A 60 -33.05 20.84 10.31
N TRP A 61 -33.96 19.91 10.57
CA TRP A 61 -33.97 18.60 9.90
C TRP A 61 -34.23 18.73 8.39
N PHE A 62 -35.18 19.54 7.99
CA PHE A 62 -35.49 19.80 6.59
C PHE A 62 -34.31 20.44 5.85
N TRP A 63 -33.66 21.42 6.49
CA TRP A 63 -32.47 22.07 5.96
C TRP A 63 -31.31 21.07 5.82
N LEU A 64 -31.06 20.25 6.86
CA LEU A 64 -29.98 19.26 6.87
C LEU A 64 -30.21 18.15 5.82
N SER A 65 -31.45 17.64 5.71
CA SER A 65 -31.80 16.64 4.71
C SER A 65 -31.64 17.18 3.29
N GLY A 66 -32.03 18.42 3.03
CA GLY A 66 -31.83 19.09 1.75
C GLY A 66 -30.35 19.31 1.43
N GLU A 67 -29.53 19.61 2.47
CA GLU A 67 -28.09 19.78 2.33
C GLU A 67 -27.42 18.48 1.92
N VAL A 68 -27.75 17.37 2.57
CA VAL A 68 -27.14 16.05 2.29
C VAL A 68 -27.64 15.44 0.97
N SER A 69 -28.91 15.62 0.64
CA SER A 69 -29.53 15.03 -0.54
C SER A 69 -29.34 15.80 -1.86
N GLY A 70 -28.65 16.94 -1.83
CA GLY A 70 -28.44 17.76 -3.03
C GLY A 70 -29.59 18.75 -3.34
N SER A 71 -30.65 18.79 -2.52
CA SER A 71 -31.78 19.71 -2.74
C SER A 71 -31.45 21.13 -2.27
N ARG A 72 -30.40 21.76 -2.83
CA ARG A 72 -29.85 23.05 -2.40
C ARG A 72 -30.37 24.28 -3.18
N GLY A 73 -31.12 24.06 -4.24
CA GLY A 73 -31.65 25.12 -5.11
C GLY A 73 -31.44 24.81 -6.59
N ALA A 74 -31.25 25.84 -7.42
CA ALA A 74 -30.92 25.67 -8.80
C ALA A 74 -29.53 25.02 -8.95
N ALA A 75 -29.38 24.04 -9.85
CA ALA A 75 -28.12 23.38 -10.11
C ALA A 75 -27.09 24.37 -10.65
N VAL A 76 -25.91 24.40 -9.99
CA VAL A 76 -24.74 25.17 -10.41
C VAL A 76 -23.59 24.19 -10.53
N THR A 77 -23.09 23.98 -11.74
CA THR A 77 -21.90 23.13 -11.99
C THR A 77 -20.65 24.01 -11.98
N GLN A 78 -19.63 23.59 -11.23
CA GLN A 78 -18.35 24.28 -11.14
C GLN A 78 -17.19 23.31 -11.11
N SER A 79 -16.05 23.76 -11.64
CA SER A 79 -14.76 23.08 -11.53
C SER A 79 -14.12 23.45 -10.19
N VAL A 80 -13.89 22.46 -9.32
CA VAL A 80 -13.33 22.64 -7.99
C VAL A 80 -11.99 21.93 -7.87
N THR A 81 -10.91 22.68 -7.59
CA THR A 81 -9.58 22.12 -7.41
C THR A 81 -9.31 21.81 -5.95
N ILE A 82 -9.05 20.54 -5.64
CA ILE A 82 -8.66 20.02 -4.33
C ILE A 82 -7.15 19.83 -4.30
N GLU A 83 -6.49 20.50 -3.37
CA GLU A 83 -5.04 20.45 -3.21
C GLU A 83 -4.62 19.15 -2.52
N LYS A 84 -3.42 18.66 -2.86
CA LYS A 84 -2.82 17.46 -2.23
C LYS A 84 -2.72 17.63 -0.71
N GLY A 85 -3.14 16.61 0.02
CA GLY A 85 -3.12 16.62 1.48
C GLY A 85 -4.28 17.38 2.14
N SER A 86 -5.26 17.82 1.35
CA SER A 86 -6.46 18.47 1.90
C SER A 86 -7.28 17.47 2.70
N GLY A 87 -7.46 17.72 4.00
CA GLY A 87 -8.37 16.93 4.82
C GLY A 87 -9.85 17.28 4.58
N PRO A 88 -10.81 16.46 5.08
CA PRO A 88 -12.25 16.62 4.80
C PRO A 88 -12.84 18.00 5.12
N LEU A 89 -12.27 18.74 6.07
CA LEU A 89 -12.71 20.11 6.37
C LEU A 89 -12.25 21.09 5.28
N ALA A 90 -10.99 21.00 4.85
CA ALA A 90 -10.44 21.87 3.80
C ALA A 90 -11.16 21.61 2.46
N ILE A 91 -11.42 20.35 2.14
CA ILE A 91 -12.24 19.96 0.98
C ILE A 91 -13.64 20.58 1.10
N GLY A 92 -14.30 20.42 2.25
CA GLY A 92 -15.61 21.02 2.50
C GLY A 92 -15.62 22.54 2.35
N GLN A 93 -14.57 23.25 2.76
CA GLN A 93 -14.43 24.70 2.57
C GLN A 93 -14.35 25.06 1.08
N LYS A 94 -13.52 24.36 0.29
CA LYS A 94 -13.44 24.55 -1.16
C LYS A 94 -14.78 24.34 -1.86
N LEU A 95 -15.50 23.27 -1.49
CA LEU A 95 -16.84 22.98 -2.01
C LEU A 95 -17.86 24.07 -1.61
N GLN A 96 -17.77 24.60 -0.40
CA GLN A 96 -18.62 25.67 0.07
C GLN A 96 -18.32 26.99 -0.64
N ASP A 97 -17.06 27.34 -0.82
CA ASP A 97 -16.61 28.55 -1.52
C ASP A 97 -17.01 28.51 -3.01
N ALA A 98 -17.00 27.32 -3.61
CA ALA A 98 -17.50 27.09 -4.96
C ALA A 98 -19.05 27.04 -5.08
N GLY A 99 -19.78 27.12 -3.96
CA GLY A 99 -21.23 27.05 -3.96
C GLY A 99 -21.83 25.66 -4.22
N ILE A 100 -21.02 24.63 -4.18
CA ILE A 100 -21.46 23.22 -4.36
C ILE A 100 -22.22 22.73 -3.13
N ILE A 101 -21.78 23.11 -1.93
CA ILE A 101 -22.45 22.81 -0.65
C ILE A 101 -22.67 24.08 0.14
N ARG A 102 -23.58 24.04 1.12
CA ARG A 102 -23.84 25.17 2.01
C ARG A 102 -23.03 25.17 3.30
N SER A 103 -22.50 23.98 3.71
CA SER A 103 -21.79 23.84 4.98
C SER A 103 -20.64 22.83 4.93
N ALA A 104 -19.42 23.35 4.99
CA ALA A 104 -18.19 22.58 5.12
C ALA A 104 -18.16 21.69 6.38
N GLN A 105 -18.76 22.16 7.48
CA GLN A 105 -18.80 21.42 8.74
C GLN A 105 -19.71 20.18 8.62
N VAL A 106 -20.88 20.32 8.00
CA VAL A 106 -21.81 19.19 7.78
C VAL A 106 -21.15 18.16 6.88
N PHE A 107 -20.50 18.60 5.79
CA PHE A 107 -19.75 17.72 4.89
C PHE A 107 -18.66 16.95 5.64
N ARG A 108 -17.82 17.65 6.42
CA ARG A 108 -16.79 17.02 7.25
C ARG A 108 -17.34 15.93 8.17
N PHE A 109 -18.44 16.20 8.88
CA PHE A 109 -19.05 15.21 9.77
C PHE A 109 -19.64 14.04 8.99
N TYR A 110 -20.23 14.30 7.84
CA TYR A 110 -20.78 13.26 6.98
C TYR A 110 -19.70 12.30 6.46
N VAL A 111 -18.61 12.84 5.92
CA VAL A 111 -17.46 12.05 5.44
C VAL A 111 -16.86 11.20 6.56
N ARG A 112 -16.69 11.77 7.76
CA ARG A 112 -16.14 11.02 8.92
C ARG A 112 -17.08 9.94 9.45
N GLY A 113 -18.35 10.06 9.22
CA GLY A 113 -19.36 9.06 9.59
C GLY A 113 -19.44 7.88 8.62
N LYS A 114 -18.73 7.93 7.50
CA LYS A 114 -18.65 6.85 6.52
C LYS A 114 -17.29 6.16 6.60
N ASP A 115 -17.30 4.86 6.83
CA ASP A 115 -16.10 4.06 6.95
C ASP A 115 -15.20 4.21 5.72
N GLY A 116 -13.95 4.63 5.95
CA GLY A 116 -12.92 4.75 4.93
C GLY A 116 -13.08 5.90 3.92
N ALA A 117 -14.21 6.63 3.92
CA ALA A 117 -14.45 7.68 2.93
C ALA A 117 -13.44 8.83 3.03
N ALA A 118 -13.00 9.18 4.24
CA ALA A 118 -12.06 10.27 4.47
C ALA A 118 -10.67 10.00 3.88
N ASP A 119 -10.27 8.74 3.83
CA ASP A 119 -8.93 8.30 3.42
C ASP A 119 -8.83 8.03 1.91
N THR A 120 -9.98 7.96 1.24
CA THR A 120 -10.06 7.64 -0.20
C THR A 120 -10.34 8.86 -1.09
N LEU A 121 -10.55 10.05 -0.48
CA LEU A 121 -10.74 11.29 -1.25
C LEU A 121 -9.45 11.67 -2.00
N GLN A 122 -9.59 11.89 -3.30
CA GLN A 122 -8.48 12.25 -4.19
C GLN A 122 -8.27 13.76 -4.26
N TYR A 123 -7.07 14.18 -4.63
CA TYR A 123 -6.76 15.55 -5.03
C TYR A 123 -6.86 15.68 -6.55
N GLY A 124 -7.05 16.90 -7.04
CA GLY A 124 -7.21 17.19 -8.46
C GLY A 124 -8.35 18.16 -8.71
N THR A 125 -8.72 18.34 -9.97
CA THR A 125 -9.80 19.22 -10.38
C THR A 125 -11.04 18.38 -10.75
N PHE A 126 -12.17 18.69 -10.12
CA PHE A 126 -13.41 17.93 -10.23
C PHE A 126 -14.53 18.82 -10.75
N GLU A 127 -15.27 18.38 -11.73
CA GLU A 127 -16.53 19.02 -12.10
C GLU A 127 -17.65 18.53 -11.18
N LEU A 128 -18.17 19.41 -10.35
CA LEU A 128 -19.18 19.10 -9.36
C LEU A 128 -20.39 20.03 -9.52
N SER A 129 -21.57 19.52 -9.18
CA SER A 129 -22.81 20.27 -9.25
C SER A 129 -23.48 20.39 -7.87
N SER A 130 -24.11 21.55 -7.62
CA SER A 130 -24.78 21.81 -6.35
C SER A 130 -26.06 21.00 -6.12
N ASP A 131 -26.54 20.24 -7.10
CA ASP A 131 -27.66 19.30 -6.97
C ASP A 131 -27.20 17.86 -6.66
N MET A 132 -25.89 17.60 -6.64
CA MET A 132 -25.35 16.31 -6.23
C MET A 132 -25.54 16.11 -4.72
N SER A 133 -25.95 14.90 -4.31
CA SER A 133 -25.93 14.48 -2.91
C SER A 133 -24.49 14.41 -2.37
N TYR A 134 -24.33 14.36 -1.07
CA TYR A 134 -22.99 14.18 -0.47
C TYR A 134 -22.35 12.85 -0.87
N ASP A 135 -23.16 11.81 -1.09
CA ASP A 135 -22.65 10.52 -1.59
C ASP A 135 -22.11 10.61 -3.01
N GLU A 136 -22.81 11.31 -3.89
CA GLU A 136 -22.37 11.54 -5.26
C GLU A 136 -21.12 12.42 -5.30
N ILE A 137 -21.04 13.46 -4.46
CA ILE A 137 -19.83 14.28 -4.33
C ILE A 137 -18.65 13.45 -3.83
N ILE A 138 -18.85 12.62 -2.79
CA ILE A 138 -17.81 11.73 -2.27
C ILE A 138 -17.37 10.75 -3.37
N ALA A 139 -18.30 10.12 -4.06
CA ALA A 139 -18.00 9.20 -5.16
C ALA A 139 -17.21 9.89 -6.29
N ALA A 140 -17.60 11.12 -6.66
CA ALA A 140 -16.86 11.92 -7.65
C ALA A 140 -15.45 12.25 -7.18
N LEU A 141 -15.28 12.63 -5.89
CA LEU A 141 -13.97 12.93 -5.30
C LEU A 141 -13.10 11.68 -5.06
N GLN A 142 -13.66 10.48 -5.13
CA GLN A 142 -12.92 9.21 -5.05
C GLN A 142 -12.41 8.75 -6.43
N VAL A 143 -12.97 9.29 -7.51
CA VAL A 143 -12.49 9.01 -8.86
C VAL A 143 -11.36 9.99 -9.18
N ALA A 144 -10.19 9.48 -9.52
CA ALA A 144 -9.10 10.32 -10.01
C ALA A 144 -9.58 11.05 -11.28
N THR A 145 -9.50 12.37 -11.31
CA THR A 145 -9.87 13.15 -12.50
C THR A 145 -8.82 12.95 -13.57
N ASP A 146 -9.23 12.77 -14.81
CA ASP A 146 -8.36 12.56 -15.99
C ASP A 146 -7.42 13.74 -16.29
N ASP A 147 -7.57 14.86 -15.59
CA ASP A 147 -6.76 16.07 -15.77
C ASP A 147 -5.40 16.04 -15.06
N ARG A 148 -5.11 14.98 -14.26
CA ARG A 148 -3.78 14.82 -13.69
C ARG A 148 -2.83 14.32 -14.76
N GLU A 149 -1.74 15.06 -14.96
CA GLU A 149 -0.67 14.62 -15.84
C GLU A 149 -0.16 13.25 -15.39
N THR A 150 -0.15 12.30 -16.33
CA THR A 150 0.38 10.95 -16.08
C THR A 150 1.60 10.71 -16.95
N VAL A 151 2.52 9.93 -16.40
CA VAL A 151 3.67 9.40 -17.14
C VAL A 151 3.51 7.89 -17.20
N ARG A 152 3.56 7.36 -18.44
CA ARG A 152 3.55 5.92 -18.67
C ARG A 152 4.98 5.39 -18.61
N VAL A 153 5.22 4.41 -17.75
CA VAL A 153 6.52 3.77 -17.52
C VAL A 153 6.38 2.27 -17.74
N THR A 154 7.26 1.71 -18.56
CA THR A 154 7.35 0.25 -18.77
C THR A 154 8.56 -0.29 -18.01
N PHE A 155 8.32 -1.28 -17.18
CA PHE A 155 9.36 -2.09 -16.52
C PHE A 155 9.49 -3.41 -17.27
N PRO A 156 10.60 -3.63 -18.02
CA PRO A 156 10.82 -4.90 -18.71
C PRO A 156 11.09 -6.03 -17.72
N GLU A 157 10.69 -7.24 -18.08
CA GLU A 157 11.07 -8.46 -17.37
C GLU A 157 12.60 -8.61 -17.31
N GLY A 158 13.12 -9.26 -16.27
CA GLY A 158 14.53 -9.50 -16.09
C GLY A 158 15.36 -8.28 -15.68
N LYS A 159 14.76 -7.15 -15.38
CA LYS A 159 15.47 -5.99 -14.87
C LYS A 159 15.52 -5.98 -13.34
N THR A 160 16.63 -5.51 -12.79
CA THR A 160 16.83 -5.41 -11.35
C THR A 160 16.07 -4.22 -10.77
N VAL A 161 15.87 -4.22 -9.45
CA VAL A 161 15.27 -3.08 -8.74
C VAL A 161 16.04 -1.78 -8.96
N ILE A 162 17.38 -1.86 -9.10
CA ILE A 162 18.22 -0.68 -9.41
C ILE A 162 17.91 -0.15 -10.80
N GLN A 163 17.76 -1.01 -11.79
CA GLN A 163 17.39 -0.61 -13.14
C GLN A 163 15.98 -0.01 -13.19
N TYR A 164 15.03 -0.54 -12.39
CA TYR A 164 13.70 0.07 -12.26
C TYR A 164 13.77 1.46 -11.61
N ALA A 165 14.60 1.62 -10.58
CA ALA A 165 14.83 2.94 -9.97
C ALA A 165 15.38 3.95 -10.97
N GLN A 166 16.34 3.54 -11.82
CA GLN A 166 16.88 4.37 -12.89
C GLN A 166 15.83 4.73 -13.97
N ILE A 167 14.94 3.80 -14.30
CA ILE A 167 13.81 4.06 -15.22
C ILE A 167 12.89 5.13 -14.61
N MET A 168 12.57 5.05 -13.32
CA MET A 168 11.75 6.06 -12.64
C MET A 168 12.40 7.44 -12.60
N GLU A 169 13.72 7.49 -12.38
CA GLU A 169 14.50 8.74 -12.42
C GLU A 169 14.54 9.35 -13.83
N GLN A 170 14.77 8.52 -14.87
CA GLN A 170 14.73 8.96 -16.27
C GLN A 170 13.35 9.45 -16.68
N ALA A 171 12.29 8.89 -16.11
CA ALA A 171 10.92 9.34 -16.32
C ALA A 171 10.58 10.65 -15.58
N GLY A 172 11.49 11.17 -14.75
CA GLY A 172 11.31 12.40 -13.99
C GLY A 172 10.30 12.30 -12.84
N LEU A 173 10.00 11.10 -12.37
CA LEU A 173 9.00 10.84 -11.32
C LEU A 173 9.58 10.93 -9.91
N CYS A 174 10.80 10.44 -9.70
CA CYS A 174 11.53 10.51 -8.42
C CYS A 174 13.01 10.27 -8.68
N SER A 175 13.87 10.46 -7.67
CA SER A 175 15.27 10.02 -7.76
C SER A 175 15.35 8.48 -7.62
N ALA A 176 16.38 7.88 -8.27
CA ALA A 176 16.63 6.44 -8.14
C ALA A 176 16.84 6.04 -6.67
N GLN A 177 17.57 6.85 -5.89
CA GLN A 177 17.82 6.58 -4.48
C GLN A 177 16.51 6.57 -3.66
N GLU A 178 15.62 7.56 -3.87
CA GLU A 178 14.34 7.62 -3.16
C GLU A 178 13.45 6.41 -3.48
N PHE A 179 13.43 5.99 -4.76
CA PHE A 179 12.71 4.78 -5.15
C PHE A 179 13.25 3.54 -4.42
N LEU A 180 14.59 3.36 -4.41
CA LEU A 180 15.24 2.24 -3.75
C LEU A 180 14.98 2.23 -2.24
N ASP A 181 15.07 3.39 -1.59
CA ASP A 181 14.84 3.52 -0.16
C ASP A 181 13.39 3.14 0.20
N VAL A 182 12.42 3.61 -0.56
CA VAL A 182 11.01 3.29 -0.34
C VAL A 182 10.72 1.83 -0.65
N ALA A 183 11.21 1.29 -1.78
CA ALA A 183 10.96 -0.09 -2.17
C ALA A 183 11.54 -1.09 -1.17
N ASN A 184 12.76 -0.85 -0.64
CA ASN A 184 13.41 -1.77 0.28
C ASN A 184 12.97 -1.63 1.74
N ASN A 185 12.55 -0.43 2.18
CA ASN A 185 12.35 -0.11 3.59
C ASN A 185 10.93 0.38 3.93
N GLY A 186 10.07 0.59 2.94
CA GLY A 186 8.67 0.98 3.14
C GLY A 186 7.86 -0.15 3.80
N ASP A 187 6.79 0.22 4.50
CA ASP A 187 5.81 -0.76 5.00
C ASP A 187 4.68 -0.93 3.97
N PHE A 188 4.58 -2.13 3.42
CA PHE A 188 3.57 -2.54 2.45
C PHE A 188 2.75 -3.73 2.94
N SER A 189 2.56 -3.82 4.26
CA SER A 189 1.82 -4.90 4.95
C SER A 189 0.34 -5.03 4.53
N GLN A 190 -0.20 -4.06 3.78
CA GLN A 190 -1.52 -4.14 3.17
C GLN A 190 -1.62 -5.19 2.05
N PHE A 191 -0.49 -5.67 1.48
CA PHE A 191 -0.47 -6.69 0.44
C PHE A 191 -0.28 -8.09 1.04
N GLY A 192 -0.98 -9.09 0.48
CA GLY A 192 -0.99 -10.46 0.98
C GLY A 192 0.36 -11.16 0.90
N PHE A 193 1.14 -10.87 -0.15
CA PHE A 193 2.49 -11.43 -0.34
C PHE A 193 3.47 -10.94 0.73
N TRP A 194 3.28 -9.74 1.28
CA TRP A 194 4.23 -9.12 2.21
C TRP A 194 4.52 -9.96 3.45
N ALA A 195 3.48 -10.57 4.03
CA ALA A 195 3.62 -11.47 5.17
C ALA A 195 4.21 -12.84 4.82
N LYS A 196 4.23 -13.20 3.53
CA LYS A 196 4.75 -14.47 3.01
C LYS A 196 6.16 -14.34 2.43
N ARG A 197 6.64 -13.11 2.28
CA ARG A 197 8.00 -12.81 1.86
C ARG A 197 8.96 -13.09 3.01
N GLU A 198 9.93 -13.94 2.80
CA GLU A 198 11.01 -14.19 3.75
C GLU A 198 12.21 -13.27 3.46
N GLU A 199 12.70 -12.61 4.47
CA GLU A 199 13.98 -11.91 4.40
C GLU A 199 15.08 -12.91 4.78
N LYS A 200 15.94 -13.25 3.80
CA LYS A 200 17.08 -14.14 4.06
C LYS A 200 18.32 -13.33 4.48
N PRO A 201 19.17 -13.90 5.36
CA PRO A 201 20.48 -13.31 5.62
C PRO A 201 21.25 -13.11 4.33
N ASN A 202 21.97 -12.00 4.21
CA ASN A 202 22.77 -11.67 3.02
C ASN A 202 21.96 -11.48 1.73
N GLN A 203 20.67 -11.18 1.82
CA GLN A 203 19.90 -10.68 0.68
C GLN A 203 20.30 -9.22 0.42
N PHE A 204 20.75 -8.91 -0.82
CA PHE A 204 21.24 -7.56 -1.14
C PHE A 204 20.13 -6.51 -1.18
N MET A 205 19.08 -6.76 -1.95
CA MET A 205 17.91 -5.87 -2.08
C MET A 205 16.64 -6.62 -1.68
N LYS A 206 15.90 -6.11 -0.70
CA LYS A 206 14.65 -6.75 -0.22
C LYS A 206 13.51 -6.67 -1.23
N ALA A 207 13.53 -5.64 -2.08
CA ALA A 207 12.56 -5.42 -3.13
C ALA A 207 12.77 -6.30 -4.36
N GLU A 208 13.99 -6.87 -4.53
CA GLU A 208 14.32 -7.64 -5.72
C GLU A 208 13.39 -8.83 -5.91
N GLY A 209 12.93 -9.01 -7.13
CA GLY A 209 12.01 -10.07 -7.53
C GLY A 209 10.53 -9.79 -7.25
N HIS A 210 10.19 -8.75 -6.48
CA HIS A 210 8.81 -8.46 -6.06
C HIS A 210 8.19 -7.24 -6.75
N LEU A 211 8.94 -6.55 -7.61
CA LEU A 211 8.42 -5.44 -8.42
C LEU A 211 7.98 -5.98 -9.78
N PHE A 212 6.68 -6.24 -9.94
CA PHE A 212 6.17 -6.95 -11.13
C PHE A 212 6.43 -6.16 -12.42
N PRO A 213 7.04 -6.78 -13.46
CA PRO A 213 7.26 -6.16 -14.75
C PRO A 213 5.93 -5.95 -15.50
N ASP A 214 5.60 -4.70 -15.81
CA ASP A 214 4.43 -4.30 -16.58
C ASP A 214 4.58 -2.85 -17.04
N THR A 215 3.58 -2.32 -17.71
CA THR A 215 3.45 -0.90 -18.05
C THR A 215 2.50 -0.20 -17.09
N TYR A 216 3.00 0.77 -16.36
CA TYR A 216 2.25 1.52 -15.35
C TYR A 216 2.05 2.96 -15.77
N GLU A 217 0.94 3.55 -15.38
CA GLU A 217 0.70 4.98 -15.45
C GLU A 217 0.84 5.57 -14.04
N PHE A 218 1.76 6.53 -13.87
CA PHE A 218 1.99 7.24 -12.62
C PHE A 218 1.56 8.68 -12.74
N PHE A 219 0.95 9.22 -11.70
CA PHE A 219 0.63 10.65 -11.65
C PHE A 219 1.88 11.46 -11.33
N VAL A 220 2.08 12.55 -12.08
CA VAL A 220 3.14 13.52 -11.79
C VAL A 220 2.90 14.13 -10.40
N GLY A 221 3.95 14.13 -9.57
CA GLY A 221 3.89 14.65 -8.21
C GLY A 221 3.22 13.75 -7.18
N ASP A 222 2.91 12.49 -7.53
CA ASP A 222 2.50 11.50 -6.53
C ASP A 222 3.66 11.13 -5.59
N THR A 223 3.36 10.48 -4.48
CA THR A 223 4.40 10.01 -3.56
C THR A 223 5.09 8.77 -4.14
N VAL A 224 6.39 8.63 -3.88
CA VAL A 224 7.12 7.43 -4.28
C VAL A 224 6.53 6.18 -3.63
N TYR A 225 6.00 6.31 -2.40
CA TYR A 225 5.27 5.22 -1.74
C TYR A 225 4.07 4.73 -2.57
N ASN A 226 3.23 5.63 -3.09
CA ASN A 226 2.09 5.25 -3.92
C ASN A 226 2.52 4.59 -5.24
N MET A 227 3.61 5.09 -5.83
CA MET A 227 4.18 4.51 -7.05
C MET A 227 4.68 3.09 -6.82
N VAL A 228 5.45 2.86 -5.76
CA VAL A 228 5.93 1.53 -5.36
C VAL A 228 4.79 0.62 -4.96
N ALA A 229 3.81 1.13 -4.18
CA ALA A 229 2.62 0.37 -3.80
C ALA A 229 1.82 -0.13 -5.02
N LYS A 230 1.76 0.66 -6.10
CA LYS A 230 1.10 0.25 -7.35
C LYS A 230 1.81 -0.95 -7.99
N ILE A 231 3.15 -0.95 -8.00
CA ILE A 231 3.95 -2.04 -8.57
C ILE A 231 3.83 -3.30 -7.71
N TYR A 232 3.93 -3.17 -6.38
CA TYR A 232 3.74 -4.27 -5.44
C TYR A 232 2.31 -4.82 -5.46
N GLY A 233 1.31 -3.95 -5.65
CA GLY A 233 -0.08 -4.38 -5.79
C GLY A 233 -0.29 -5.26 -7.03
N GLU A 234 0.42 -4.98 -8.12
CA GLU A 234 0.38 -5.84 -9.30
C GLU A 234 1.05 -7.19 -9.04
N PHE A 235 2.18 -7.22 -8.34
CA PHE A 235 2.78 -8.48 -7.90
C PHE A 235 1.82 -9.30 -7.04
N ASP A 236 1.18 -8.68 -6.06
CA ASP A 236 0.18 -9.34 -5.18
C ASP A 236 -0.99 -9.91 -5.98
N ASN A 237 -1.46 -9.20 -7.01
CA ASN A 237 -2.53 -9.63 -7.90
C ASN A 237 -2.13 -10.82 -8.79
N LYS A 238 -0.85 -10.91 -9.20
CA LYS A 238 -0.36 -11.98 -10.06
C LYS A 238 -0.11 -13.29 -9.30
N ILE A 239 0.25 -13.23 -8.02
CA ILE A 239 0.48 -14.43 -7.22
C ILE A 239 -0.85 -14.97 -6.70
N THR A 240 -1.36 -15.99 -7.36
CA THR A 240 -2.69 -16.54 -7.10
C THR A 240 -2.71 -17.51 -5.92
N ALA A 241 -3.92 -17.82 -5.42
CA ALA A 241 -4.10 -18.84 -4.38
C ALA A 241 -3.64 -20.24 -4.86
N GLU A 242 -3.77 -20.54 -6.15
CA GLU A 242 -3.26 -21.79 -6.75
C GLU A 242 -1.74 -21.84 -6.70
N MET A 243 -1.05 -20.75 -6.99
CA MET A 243 0.41 -20.66 -6.87
C MET A 243 0.86 -20.89 -5.43
N TYR A 244 0.19 -20.31 -4.45
CA TYR A 244 0.51 -20.56 -3.03
C TYR A 244 0.30 -22.03 -2.66
N ALA A 245 -0.80 -22.65 -3.09
CA ALA A 245 -1.03 -24.08 -2.86
C ALA A 245 0.07 -24.93 -3.52
N ARG A 246 0.54 -24.52 -4.70
CA ARG A 246 1.62 -25.21 -5.39
C ARG A 246 2.98 -25.03 -4.70
N MET A 247 3.25 -23.85 -4.11
CA MET A 247 4.44 -23.64 -3.25
C MET A 247 4.45 -24.61 -2.07
N ASP A 248 3.30 -24.78 -1.41
CA ASP A 248 3.15 -25.73 -0.30
C ASP A 248 3.43 -27.19 -0.75
N GLU A 249 2.95 -27.59 -1.95
CA GLU A 249 3.23 -28.92 -2.51
C GLU A 249 4.72 -29.16 -2.82
N LEU A 250 5.42 -28.10 -3.24
CA LEU A 250 6.85 -28.15 -3.57
C LEU A 250 7.74 -27.98 -2.34
N ASP A 251 7.18 -27.70 -1.17
CA ASP A 251 7.92 -27.32 0.05
C ASP A 251 8.86 -26.12 -0.21
N MET A 252 8.36 -25.13 -0.97
CA MET A 252 9.08 -23.91 -1.32
C MET A 252 8.35 -22.68 -0.81
N THR A 253 9.10 -21.72 -0.27
CA THR A 253 8.59 -20.41 0.12
C THR A 253 8.40 -19.49 -1.10
N LEU A 254 7.63 -18.41 -0.94
CA LEU A 254 7.47 -17.41 -1.99
C LEU A 254 8.83 -16.84 -2.44
N THR A 255 9.71 -16.53 -1.49
CA THR A 255 11.05 -16.01 -1.78
C THR A 255 11.89 -17.00 -2.58
N GLU A 256 11.80 -18.29 -2.29
CA GLU A 256 12.51 -19.34 -3.04
C GLU A 256 11.98 -19.50 -4.47
N VAL A 257 10.66 -19.49 -4.63
CA VAL A 257 10.04 -19.55 -5.96
C VAL A 257 10.42 -18.34 -6.80
N VAL A 258 10.35 -17.12 -6.24
CA VAL A 258 10.74 -15.90 -6.95
C VAL A 258 12.24 -15.87 -7.25
N THR A 259 13.08 -16.39 -6.35
CA THR A 259 14.52 -16.53 -6.58
C THR A 259 14.79 -17.48 -7.74
N LEU A 260 14.17 -18.66 -7.74
CA LEU A 260 14.30 -19.60 -8.86
C LEU A 260 13.76 -19.01 -10.18
N ALA A 261 12.60 -18.34 -10.12
CA ALA A 261 12.02 -17.68 -11.29
C ALA A 261 12.93 -16.60 -11.86
N SER A 262 13.66 -15.86 -11.02
CA SER A 262 14.61 -14.83 -11.48
C SER A 262 15.81 -15.46 -12.22
N LEU A 263 16.31 -16.62 -11.77
CA LEU A 263 17.34 -17.37 -12.49
C LEU A 263 16.81 -17.88 -13.83
N VAL A 264 15.61 -18.47 -13.82
CA VAL A 264 14.96 -18.94 -15.06
C VAL A 264 14.74 -17.80 -16.05
N GLN A 265 14.35 -16.61 -15.56
CA GLN A 265 14.13 -15.43 -16.39
C GLN A 265 15.39 -15.01 -17.15
N GLU A 266 16.53 -15.02 -16.47
CA GLU A 266 17.80 -14.59 -17.07
C GLU A 266 18.44 -15.66 -17.97
N GLU A 267 18.23 -16.95 -17.65
CA GLU A 267 18.82 -18.06 -18.38
C GLU A 267 17.98 -18.51 -19.58
N ALA A 268 16.65 -18.38 -19.49
CA ALA A 268 15.76 -18.94 -20.49
C ALA A 268 14.94 -17.86 -21.20
N GLY A 269 14.90 -17.85 -22.51
CA GLY A 269 13.81 -17.19 -23.20
C GLY A 269 12.48 -17.90 -22.87
N ASN A 270 11.35 -17.25 -23.13
CA ASN A 270 10.01 -17.74 -22.79
C ASN A 270 9.71 -19.17 -23.24
N GLU A 271 10.30 -19.60 -24.36
CA GLU A 271 10.09 -20.94 -24.95
C GLU A 271 10.67 -22.07 -24.10
N TYR A 272 11.80 -21.84 -23.42
CA TYR A 272 12.52 -22.87 -22.68
C TYR A 272 12.42 -22.76 -21.16
N SER A 273 11.64 -21.81 -20.64
CA SER A 273 11.55 -21.53 -19.20
C SER A 273 11.22 -22.78 -18.37
N LYS A 274 10.25 -23.62 -18.80
CA LYS A 274 9.89 -24.84 -18.08
C LYS A 274 10.98 -25.90 -18.08
N MET A 275 11.69 -26.04 -19.20
CA MET A 275 12.82 -27.01 -19.31
C MET A 275 14.01 -26.59 -18.45
N VAL A 276 14.40 -25.31 -18.51
CA VAL A 276 15.49 -24.76 -17.67
C VAL A 276 15.11 -24.85 -16.20
N SER A 277 13.86 -24.51 -15.85
CA SER A 277 13.34 -24.68 -14.48
C SER A 277 13.45 -26.15 -14.02
N ALA A 278 13.07 -27.11 -14.88
CA ALA A 278 13.17 -28.53 -14.54
C ALA A 278 14.62 -28.96 -14.26
N VAL A 279 15.60 -28.45 -15.04
CA VAL A 279 17.02 -28.71 -14.77
C VAL A 279 17.42 -28.15 -13.41
N PHE A 280 17.02 -26.95 -13.07
CA PHE A 280 17.31 -26.37 -11.75
C PHE A 280 16.66 -27.17 -10.60
N HIS A 281 15.40 -27.58 -10.75
CA HIS A 281 14.74 -28.45 -9.77
C HIS A 281 15.49 -29.77 -9.58
N ASN A 282 15.92 -30.42 -10.68
CA ASN A 282 16.67 -31.64 -10.63
C ASN A 282 18.02 -31.47 -9.92
N ARG A 283 18.73 -30.36 -10.17
CA ARG A 283 19.99 -30.04 -9.47
C ARG A 283 19.78 -29.82 -8.00
N LEU A 284 18.73 -29.01 -7.61
CA LEU A 284 18.38 -28.80 -6.23
C LEU A 284 18.06 -30.12 -5.51
N ALA A 285 17.23 -30.98 -6.10
CA ALA A 285 16.87 -32.29 -5.54
C ALA A 285 18.08 -33.24 -5.42
N SER A 286 19.08 -33.10 -6.29
CA SER A 286 20.31 -33.88 -6.27
C SER A 286 21.40 -33.28 -5.39
N GLY A 287 21.18 -32.13 -4.75
CA GLY A 287 22.20 -31.42 -3.97
C GLY A 287 23.38 -30.91 -4.82
N MET A 288 23.13 -30.67 -6.10
CA MET A 288 24.12 -30.07 -7.01
C MET A 288 24.12 -28.56 -6.89
N THR A 289 25.23 -27.94 -7.25
CA THR A 289 25.28 -26.47 -7.47
C THR A 289 24.46 -26.09 -8.67
N LEU A 290 23.85 -24.87 -8.66
CA LEU A 290 23.06 -24.44 -9.82
C LEU A 290 23.91 -24.04 -11.02
N GLY A 291 25.14 -23.53 -10.80
CA GLY A 291 26.10 -23.21 -11.84
C GLY A 291 25.59 -22.21 -12.86
N SER A 292 24.83 -21.19 -12.38
CA SER A 292 24.27 -20.13 -13.21
C SER A 292 25.15 -18.88 -13.11
N ASN A 293 25.64 -18.40 -14.25
CA ASN A 293 26.47 -17.20 -14.31
C ASN A 293 25.68 -15.90 -14.15
N VAL A 294 24.37 -15.92 -14.25
CA VAL A 294 23.52 -14.72 -14.08
C VAL A 294 23.56 -14.14 -12.66
N ALA A 295 23.74 -14.98 -11.66
CA ALA A 295 23.96 -14.53 -10.29
C ALA A 295 25.40 -14.03 -10.10
N TRP A 296 26.38 -14.84 -10.53
CA TRP A 296 27.79 -14.52 -10.41
C TRP A 296 28.65 -15.32 -11.41
N ASP A 297 29.47 -14.61 -12.18
CA ASP A 297 30.59 -15.18 -12.93
C ASP A 297 31.86 -14.38 -12.62
N LYS A 298 32.82 -15.02 -12.00
CA LYS A 298 34.10 -14.43 -11.62
C LYS A 298 34.97 -14.04 -12.82
N GLU A 299 34.79 -14.72 -13.94
CA GLU A 299 35.65 -14.59 -15.11
C GLU A 299 35.08 -13.64 -16.18
N LYS A 300 33.79 -13.33 -16.09
CA LYS A 300 33.06 -12.52 -17.06
C LYS A 300 32.47 -11.27 -16.41
N ALA A 301 33.32 -10.33 -16.00
CA ALA A 301 32.91 -9.06 -15.40
C ALA A 301 32.02 -8.19 -16.31
N ASP A 302 31.92 -8.52 -17.59
CA ASP A 302 31.25 -7.71 -18.61
C ASP A 302 29.89 -8.26 -19.06
N ASP A 303 29.46 -9.41 -18.55
CA ASP A 303 28.21 -10.06 -18.97
C ASP A 303 27.17 -10.06 -17.83
N ASN A 304 26.13 -9.22 -17.95
CA ASN A 304 24.83 -9.25 -17.22
C ASN A 304 24.81 -10.10 -15.92
N ASN A 305 25.68 -9.76 -15.00
CA ASN A 305 25.90 -10.52 -13.79
C ASN A 305 25.41 -9.67 -12.62
N TYR A 306 24.47 -10.19 -11.83
CA TYR A 306 23.83 -9.44 -10.77
C TYR A 306 24.81 -8.79 -9.78
N ILE A 307 25.88 -9.47 -9.42
CA ILE A 307 26.88 -8.92 -8.50
C ILE A 307 27.62 -7.73 -9.12
N TYR A 308 28.05 -7.84 -10.36
CA TYR A 308 28.77 -6.73 -11.01
C TYR A 308 27.84 -5.57 -11.36
N ASP A 309 26.68 -5.86 -11.92
CA ASP A 309 25.76 -4.81 -12.40
C ASP A 309 25.03 -4.09 -11.27
N SER A 310 24.67 -4.84 -10.23
CA SER A 310 23.87 -4.30 -9.13
C SER A 310 24.69 -4.04 -7.88
N MET A 311 25.40 -5.05 -7.34
CA MET A 311 26.09 -4.89 -6.05
C MET A 311 27.35 -4.03 -6.17
N ALA A 312 28.17 -4.20 -7.23
CA ALA A 312 29.35 -3.37 -7.46
C ALA A 312 29.03 -2.00 -8.09
N GLY A 313 27.81 -1.80 -8.54
CA GLY A 313 27.34 -0.57 -9.17
C GLY A 313 27.20 0.62 -8.20
N PRO A 314 26.88 1.81 -8.72
CA PRO A 314 26.84 3.07 -7.95
C PRO A 314 25.75 3.11 -6.88
N TYR A 315 24.68 2.32 -7.02
CA TYR A 315 23.59 2.18 -6.04
C TYR A 315 23.80 1.00 -5.08
N GLY A 316 24.89 0.24 -5.24
CA GLY A 316 25.34 -0.81 -4.35
C GLY A 316 26.57 -0.36 -3.55
N TYR A 317 27.59 -1.19 -3.60
CA TYR A 317 28.86 -0.94 -2.87
C TYR A 317 29.87 -0.06 -3.63
N GLY A 318 29.60 0.27 -4.89
CA GLY A 318 30.43 1.13 -5.73
C GLY A 318 31.69 0.46 -6.31
N SER A 319 32.05 -0.73 -5.85
CA SER A 319 33.13 -1.55 -6.42
C SER A 319 33.05 -2.98 -5.95
N TRP A 320 33.66 -3.89 -6.69
CA TRP A 320 33.76 -5.31 -6.32
C TRP A 320 34.42 -5.54 -4.96
N ASP A 321 35.53 -4.86 -4.69
CA ASP A 321 36.30 -5.04 -3.45
C ASP A 321 35.56 -4.54 -2.20
N ALA A 322 34.59 -3.66 -2.38
CA ALA A 322 33.77 -3.14 -1.30
C ALA A 322 32.60 -4.07 -0.90
N ILE A 323 32.26 -5.06 -1.75
CA ILE A 323 31.19 -6.00 -1.43
C ILE A 323 31.69 -6.97 -0.33
N PRO A 324 30.96 -7.13 0.80
CA PRO A 324 31.30 -8.13 1.80
C PRO A 324 31.44 -9.54 1.23
N ALA A 325 32.44 -10.29 1.69
CA ALA A 325 32.72 -11.63 1.18
C ALA A 325 31.51 -12.57 1.34
N GLU A 326 30.88 -12.52 2.53
CA GLU A 326 29.67 -13.29 2.86
C GLU A 326 28.49 -13.00 1.92
N LEU A 327 28.39 -11.76 1.43
CA LEU A 327 27.35 -11.39 0.47
C LEU A 327 27.64 -11.95 -0.91
N ARG A 328 28.91 -11.90 -1.35
CA ARG A 328 29.32 -12.54 -2.61
C ARG A 328 29.12 -14.04 -2.59
N GLU A 329 29.55 -14.69 -1.49
CA GLU A 329 29.36 -16.13 -1.28
C GLU A 329 27.88 -16.53 -1.30
N ALA A 330 26.99 -15.68 -0.75
CA ALA A 330 25.55 -15.96 -0.70
C ALA A 330 24.88 -15.98 -2.10
N TYR A 331 25.52 -15.43 -3.12
CA TYR A 331 25.04 -15.47 -4.51
C TYR A 331 25.91 -16.37 -5.42
N ASP A 332 26.91 -17.06 -4.86
CA ASP A 332 27.77 -17.98 -5.63
C ASP A 332 27.06 -19.31 -5.86
N THR A 333 26.51 -19.48 -7.06
CA THR A 333 25.83 -20.69 -7.50
C THR A 333 26.78 -21.78 -8.05
N TYR A 334 28.09 -21.54 -8.13
CA TYR A 334 29.10 -22.51 -8.59
C TYR A 334 29.70 -23.30 -7.44
N THR A 335 29.89 -22.69 -6.29
CA THR A 335 30.55 -23.31 -5.14
C THR A 335 29.58 -23.68 -4.02
N HIS A 336 28.40 -23.06 -3.98
CA HIS A 336 27.37 -23.35 -2.99
C HIS A 336 26.19 -24.09 -3.63
N THR A 337 25.63 -25.04 -2.88
CA THR A 337 24.41 -25.76 -3.26
C THR A 337 23.18 -25.01 -2.79
N GLY A 338 22.05 -25.19 -3.45
CA GLY A 338 20.81 -24.49 -3.16
C GLY A 338 20.64 -23.20 -3.96
N LEU A 339 19.59 -22.45 -3.63
CA LEU A 339 19.30 -21.16 -4.23
C LEU A 339 20.21 -20.06 -3.66
N PRO A 340 20.52 -19.01 -4.40
CA PRO A 340 21.17 -17.82 -3.86
C PRO A 340 20.31 -17.15 -2.77
N ALA A 341 20.90 -16.20 -2.04
CA ALA A 341 20.23 -15.54 -0.90
C ALA A 341 18.95 -14.77 -1.27
N GLY A 342 18.77 -14.45 -2.52
CA GLY A 342 17.57 -13.78 -3.02
C GLY A 342 17.54 -13.72 -4.55
N PRO A 343 16.45 -13.13 -5.09
CA PRO A 343 16.31 -12.95 -6.53
C PRO A 343 17.43 -12.09 -7.13
N VAL A 344 17.72 -12.30 -8.41
CA VAL A 344 18.74 -11.57 -9.18
C VAL A 344 18.14 -10.62 -10.21
N SER A 345 16.84 -10.66 -10.38
CA SER A 345 16.05 -9.78 -11.25
C SER A 345 14.56 -9.85 -10.87
N ASN A 346 13.74 -9.02 -11.50
CA ASN A 346 12.29 -9.10 -11.38
C ASN A 346 11.73 -9.97 -12.53
N PRO A 347 11.28 -11.19 -12.23
CA PRO A 347 10.81 -12.13 -13.24
C PRO A 347 9.42 -11.81 -13.75
N GLY A 348 9.15 -12.14 -15.02
CA GLY A 348 7.81 -12.15 -15.59
C GLY A 348 6.97 -13.33 -15.09
N LEU A 349 5.67 -13.28 -15.38
CA LEU A 349 4.73 -14.31 -14.95
C LEU A 349 5.10 -15.71 -15.47
N LEU A 350 5.55 -15.80 -16.72
CA LEU A 350 5.94 -17.08 -17.32
C LEU A 350 7.08 -17.76 -16.58
N SER A 351 8.05 -17.00 -16.09
CA SER A 351 9.17 -17.53 -15.31
C SER A 351 8.75 -17.95 -13.90
N ILE A 352 7.81 -17.22 -13.28
CA ILE A 352 7.19 -17.60 -12.00
C ILE A 352 6.38 -18.89 -12.17
N GLU A 353 5.57 -18.98 -13.21
CA GLU A 353 4.83 -20.21 -13.54
C GLU A 353 5.77 -21.38 -13.84
N ALA A 354 6.85 -21.16 -14.57
CA ALA A 354 7.83 -22.21 -14.86
C ALA A 354 8.54 -22.70 -13.59
N ALA A 355 8.82 -21.82 -12.62
CA ALA A 355 9.39 -22.22 -11.33
C ALA A 355 8.42 -23.10 -10.51
N LEU A 356 7.12 -22.88 -10.64
CA LEU A 356 6.07 -23.66 -9.96
C LEU A 356 5.68 -24.94 -10.71
N TRP A 357 5.64 -24.90 -12.02
CA TRP A 357 5.24 -25.99 -12.90
C TRP A 357 6.32 -26.24 -13.96
N PRO A 358 7.49 -26.80 -13.55
CA PRO A 358 8.56 -27.15 -14.48
C PRO A 358 8.11 -28.22 -15.46
N GLU A 359 8.88 -28.45 -16.51
CA GLU A 359 8.61 -29.50 -17.49
C GLU A 359 8.54 -30.88 -16.83
N GLU A 360 7.42 -31.60 -17.08
CA GLU A 360 7.17 -32.91 -16.51
C GLU A 360 8.08 -33.97 -17.14
N ASN A 361 8.46 -34.97 -16.36
CA ASN A 361 9.28 -36.09 -16.80
C ASN A 361 10.66 -35.70 -17.38
N CYS A 362 11.16 -34.52 -17.01
CA CYS A 362 12.48 -34.04 -17.34
C CYS A 362 13.52 -34.64 -16.39
N ASP A 363 14.54 -35.32 -16.93
CA ASP A 363 15.65 -35.87 -16.16
C ASP A 363 17.02 -35.26 -16.54
N TYR A 364 17.01 -34.11 -17.23
CA TYR A 364 18.21 -33.37 -17.55
C TYR A 364 18.77 -32.65 -16.32
N LEU A 365 20.14 -32.63 -16.29
CA LEU A 365 20.91 -31.94 -15.24
C LEU A 365 21.76 -30.79 -15.80
N TYR A 366 21.88 -30.70 -17.11
CA TYR A 366 22.73 -29.71 -17.80
C TYR A 366 22.01 -29.13 -18.98
N PHE A 367 22.29 -27.87 -19.24
CA PHE A 367 21.91 -27.18 -20.48
C PHE A 367 22.98 -26.18 -20.89
N GLN A 368 22.99 -25.81 -22.15
CA GLN A 368 23.73 -24.69 -22.71
C GLN A 368 23.01 -24.19 -23.96
N THR A 369 23.23 -22.92 -24.29
CA THR A 369 22.74 -22.34 -25.53
C THR A 369 23.86 -22.30 -26.58
N ASP A 370 23.47 -22.26 -27.86
CA ASP A 370 24.38 -21.93 -28.93
C ASP A 370 24.24 -20.47 -29.39
N THR A 371 25.16 -20.00 -30.25
CA THR A 371 25.09 -18.61 -30.77
C THR A 371 23.89 -18.35 -31.67
N LEU A 372 23.10 -19.37 -32.02
CA LEU A 372 21.88 -19.29 -32.80
C LEU A 372 20.63 -19.21 -31.89
N GLY A 373 20.81 -19.33 -30.56
CA GLY A 373 19.74 -19.30 -29.56
C GLY A 373 19.06 -20.66 -29.32
N ASN A 374 19.61 -21.78 -29.81
CA ASN A 374 19.05 -23.10 -29.54
C ASN A 374 19.56 -23.61 -28.18
N TYR A 375 18.70 -24.32 -27.44
CA TYR A 375 19.04 -24.95 -26.17
C TYR A 375 19.37 -26.43 -26.37
N HIS A 376 20.45 -26.84 -25.73
CA HIS A 376 20.96 -28.21 -25.76
C HIS A 376 20.97 -28.75 -24.33
N PHE A 377 20.23 -29.84 -24.10
CA PHE A 377 20.06 -30.43 -22.76
C PHE A 377 20.81 -31.76 -22.66
N ALA A 378 21.37 -32.04 -21.48
CA ALA A 378 22.09 -33.28 -21.21
C ALA A 378 21.75 -33.83 -19.81
N LYS A 379 21.80 -35.16 -19.67
CA LYS A 379 21.58 -35.88 -18.41
C LYS A 379 22.86 -36.02 -17.59
N THR A 380 23.97 -36.11 -18.25
CA THR A 380 25.28 -36.35 -17.65
C THR A 380 26.30 -35.28 -18.08
N ASN A 381 27.35 -35.11 -17.27
CA ASN A 381 28.44 -34.20 -17.63
C ASN A 381 29.15 -34.65 -18.91
N ALA A 382 29.29 -35.95 -19.14
CA ALA A 382 29.94 -36.49 -20.36
C ALA A 382 29.11 -36.11 -21.61
N GLU A 383 27.80 -36.20 -21.56
CA GLU A 383 26.92 -35.73 -22.65
C GLU A 383 27.05 -34.22 -22.86
N HIS A 384 27.08 -33.46 -21.78
CA HIS A 384 27.24 -32.01 -21.83
C HIS A 384 28.57 -31.59 -22.48
N GLU A 385 29.68 -32.22 -22.07
CA GLU A 385 31.00 -32.00 -22.66
C GLU A 385 31.04 -32.39 -24.17
N ALA A 386 30.36 -33.48 -24.55
CA ALA A 386 30.24 -33.88 -25.94
C ALA A 386 29.47 -32.87 -26.80
N ILE A 387 28.38 -32.34 -26.26
CA ILE A 387 27.60 -31.25 -26.90
C ILE A 387 28.50 -30.01 -27.04
N THR A 388 29.21 -29.64 -25.98
CA THR A 388 30.13 -28.48 -25.98
C THR A 388 31.18 -28.64 -27.09
N ALA A 389 31.85 -29.79 -27.19
CA ALA A 389 32.83 -30.04 -28.21
C ALA A 389 32.25 -30.03 -29.65
N ASP A 390 31.03 -30.52 -29.83
CA ASP A 390 30.31 -30.44 -31.09
C ASP A 390 30.00 -29.00 -31.51
N LEU A 391 29.46 -28.18 -30.61
CA LEU A 391 29.19 -26.77 -30.85
C LEU A 391 30.46 -25.95 -31.13
N GLU A 392 31.58 -26.27 -30.44
CA GLU A 392 32.89 -25.69 -30.72
C GLU A 392 33.37 -26.05 -32.14
N SER A 393 33.20 -27.31 -32.52
CA SER A 393 33.61 -27.78 -33.86
C SER A 393 32.82 -27.10 -34.99
N GLN A 394 31.60 -26.73 -34.71
CA GLN A 394 30.73 -26.02 -35.63
C GLN A 394 30.94 -24.50 -35.60
N GLY A 395 31.69 -23.96 -34.61
CA GLY A 395 31.92 -22.52 -34.42
C GLY A 395 30.70 -21.78 -33.96
N ILE A 396 29.77 -22.44 -33.28
CA ILE A 396 28.50 -21.86 -32.76
C ILE A 396 28.40 -21.94 -31.23
N ARG A 397 29.49 -22.24 -30.53
CA ARG A 397 29.56 -22.11 -29.06
C ARG A 397 29.66 -20.62 -28.70
N PRO A 398 28.87 -20.10 -27.70
CA PRO A 398 28.96 -18.75 -27.19
C PRO A 398 30.33 -18.44 -26.57
#